data_629a90537fb1f4c4483d1f3f59812b3d
#
_entry.id   629a90537fb1f4c4483d1f3f59812b3d
#
_cell.length_a   1.000
_cell.length_b   1.000
_cell.length_c   1.000
_cell.angle_alpha   90.00
_cell.angle_beta   90.00
_cell.angle_gamma   90.00
#
_symmetry.space_group_name_H-M   'P 1'
#
loop_
_entity.id
_entity.type
_entity.pdbx_description
1 polymer ?
#
loop_
_entity_poly.entity_id
_entity_poly.type
_entity_poly.pdbx_seq_one_letter_code
_entity_poly.pdbx_strand_id
1 'polypeptide(L)'
;MRPMRRLATARATAFVGVAAALAVAGCGSTGDATPVACLDGPGAFLGALGDAPGEVKLDGVVPISDCLAENQQGGDLATVGRSLVEAATRLNAEARGERGTEASLQLGYLLGAAARGAEETGGIHADLLRRLDAAARYELPPSRAFRTGYAAGQDLG
;
A
#
# COMPACT_ATOMS: atom_id res chain seq x y z
N MET A 1 59.21 42.14 57.96
CA MET A 1 57.99 42.84 57.57
C MET A 1 57.58 42.27 56.23
N ARG A 2 56.45 41.50 56.18
CA ARG A 2 55.93 40.85 54.98
C ARG A 2 54.66 41.57 54.50
N PRO A 3 54.52 41.95 53.26
CA PRO A 3 53.20 42.37 52.76
C PRO A 3 52.44 41.16 52.22
N MET A 4 51.19 41.00 52.68
CA MET A 4 50.26 40.05 52.23
C MET A 4 49.76 40.39 50.82
N ARG A 5 49.91 39.45 49.88
CA ARG A 5 49.24 39.48 48.56
C ARG A 5 47.84 38.90 48.70
N ARG A 6 46.85 39.75 48.46
CA ARG A 6 45.46 39.31 48.34
C ARG A 6 45.23 38.69 46.96
N LEU A 7 44.88 37.42 46.93
CA LEU A 7 44.39 36.70 45.71
C LEU A 7 42.96 37.09 45.48
N ALA A 8 42.71 37.73 44.36
CA ALA A 8 41.37 37.99 43.84
C ALA A 8 40.88 36.72 43.10
N THR A 9 39.89 36.10 43.66
CA THR A 9 39.16 34.98 43.01
C THR A 9 38.16 35.53 42.03
N ALA A 10 38.45 35.38 40.74
CA ALA A 10 37.50 35.64 39.67
C ALA A 10 36.50 34.48 39.61
N ARG A 11 35.24 34.76 39.90
CA ARG A 11 34.11 33.83 39.68
C ARG A 11 33.71 33.91 38.22
N ALA A 12 34.02 32.88 37.45
CA ALA A 12 33.45 32.68 36.12
C ALA A 12 32.06 32.08 36.26
N THR A 13 31.06 32.87 35.94
CA THR A 13 29.65 32.41 35.77
C THR A 13 29.53 31.78 34.41
N ALA A 14 29.50 30.45 34.38
CA ALA A 14 29.14 29.70 33.18
C ALA A 14 27.61 29.79 32.95
N PHE A 15 27.19 30.50 31.90
CA PHE A 15 25.82 30.44 31.38
C PHE A 15 25.65 29.13 30.62
N VAL A 16 24.92 28.18 31.23
CA VAL A 16 24.44 26.98 30.55
C VAL A 16 23.21 27.37 29.76
N GLY A 17 23.38 27.59 28.45
CA GLY A 17 22.28 27.76 27.52
C GLY A 17 21.59 26.41 27.28
N VAL A 18 20.40 26.24 27.87
CA VAL A 18 19.52 25.12 27.54
C VAL A 18 18.86 25.42 26.19
N ALA A 19 19.39 24.83 25.13
CA ALA A 19 18.70 24.78 23.83
C ALA A 19 17.55 23.77 23.95
N ALA A 20 16.33 24.25 24.15
CA ALA A 20 15.13 23.44 24.03
C ALA A 20 14.92 23.10 22.55
N ALA A 21 15.33 21.92 22.13
CA ALA A 21 14.95 21.33 20.84
C ALA A 21 13.46 20.97 20.93
N LEU A 22 12.60 21.81 20.34
CA LEU A 22 11.21 21.46 20.05
C LEU A 22 11.21 20.36 18.99
N ALA A 23 11.22 19.11 19.44
CA ALA A 23 10.84 17.98 18.61
C ALA A 23 9.35 18.16 18.28
N VAL A 24 9.06 18.68 17.09
CA VAL A 24 7.72 18.58 16.50
C VAL A 24 7.54 17.09 16.22
N ALA A 25 6.98 16.37 17.20
CA ALA A 25 6.38 15.08 16.97
C ALA A 25 5.17 15.31 16.07
N GLY A 26 5.39 15.27 14.75
CA GLY A 26 4.31 15.15 13.80
C GLY A 26 3.58 13.87 14.17
N CYS A 27 2.35 14.01 14.70
CA CYS A 27 1.38 12.92 14.72
C CYS A 27 1.01 12.62 13.27
N GLY A 28 1.90 11.96 12.54
CA GLY A 28 1.54 11.20 11.38
C GLY A 28 0.89 9.93 11.91
N SER A 29 -0.43 9.83 11.85
CA SER A 29 -1.14 8.57 11.91
C SER A 29 -0.68 7.76 10.69
N THR A 30 0.35 6.94 10.87
CA THR A 30 1.01 6.17 9.81
C THR A 30 0.30 4.85 9.55
N GLY A 31 -0.99 4.71 9.89
CA GLY A 31 -1.72 3.45 9.80
C GLY A 31 -2.93 3.44 8.87
N ASP A 32 -3.57 4.58 8.61
CA ASP A 32 -4.96 4.55 8.12
C ASP A 32 -5.20 5.36 6.83
N ALA A 33 -4.19 6.00 6.26
CA ALA A 33 -4.35 6.75 5.03
C ALA A 33 -4.10 5.87 3.81
N THR A 34 -5.01 5.90 2.86
CA THR A 34 -4.83 5.25 1.56
C THR A 34 -3.55 5.76 0.89
N PRO A 35 -2.58 4.90 0.53
CA PRO A 35 -1.41 5.32 -0.21
C PRO A 35 -1.79 6.04 -1.51
N VAL A 36 -1.09 7.14 -1.83
CA VAL A 36 -1.41 7.97 -3.01
C VAL A 36 -1.35 7.16 -4.31
N ALA A 37 -0.37 6.26 -4.45
CA ALA A 37 -0.24 5.39 -5.61
C ALA A 37 -1.50 4.53 -5.89
N CYS A 38 -2.30 4.23 -4.86
CA CYS A 38 -3.57 3.51 -5.00
C CYS A 38 -4.68 4.35 -5.65
N LEU A 39 -4.52 5.67 -5.71
CA LEU A 39 -5.50 6.61 -6.23
C LEU A 39 -5.25 6.98 -7.71
N ASP A 40 -4.14 6.55 -8.30
CA ASP A 40 -3.72 6.89 -9.68
C ASP A 40 -4.53 6.18 -10.77
N GLY A 41 -5.57 5.46 -10.38
CA GLY A 41 -6.52 4.85 -11.29
C GLY A 41 -6.11 3.47 -11.81
N PRO A 42 -6.93 2.85 -12.67
CA PRO A 42 -6.76 1.45 -13.10
C PRO A 42 -5.46 1.21 -13.89
N GLY A 43 -4.93 2.24 -14.56
CA GLY A 43 -3.67 2.15 -15.31
C GLY A 43 -2.47 1.83 -14.43
N ALA A 44 -2.41 2.38 -13.20
CA ALA A 44 -1.33 2.10 -12.26
C ALA A 44 -1.33 0.61 -11.84
N PHE A 45 -2.50 0.06 -11.51
CA PHE A 45 -2.64 -1.36 -11.20
C PHE A 45 -2.25 -2.26 -12.38
N LEU A 46 -2.74 -1.95 -13.58
CA LEU A 46 -2.42 -2.73 -14.78
C LEU A 46 -0.94 -2.69 -15.12
N GLY A 47 -0.29 -1.52 -14.96
CA GLY A 47 1.14 -1.37 -15.18
C GLY A 47 1.96 -2.20 -14.19
N ALA A 48 1.64 -2.10 -12.89
CA ALA A 48 2.33 -2.86 -11.85
C ALA A 48 2.14 -4.38 -11.99
N LEU A 49 0.96 -4.85 -12.43
CA LEU A 49 0.67 -6.26 -12.65
C LEU A 49 1.51 -6.91 -13.77
N GLY A 50 2.24 -6.12 -14.56
CA GLY A 50 3.25 -6.64 -15.49
C GLY A 50 4.37 -7.44 -14.81
N ASP A 51 4.61 -7.22 -13.51
CA ASP A 51 5.63 -7.93 -12.73
C ASP A 51 5.13 -9.26 -12.15
N ALA A 52 3.83 -9.57 -12.28
CA ALA A 52 3.26 -10.83 -11.78
C ALA A 52 3.88 -12.06 -12.49
N PRO A 53 4.15 -13.14 -11.77
CA PRO A 53 3.80 -13.48 -10.39
C PRO A 53 4.82 -13.03 -9.32
N GLY A 54 5.77 -12.16 -9.65
CA GLY A 54 6.73 -11.59 -8.71
C GLY A 54 6.08 -10.58 -7.75
N GLU A 55 6.90 -9.79 -7.05
CA GLU A 55 6.43 -8.71 -6.19
C GLU A 55 5.82 -7.58 -7.04
N VAL A 56 4.51 -7.45 -7.02
CA VAL A 56 3.78 -6.35 -7.69
C VAL A 56 3.64 -5.18 -6.73
N LYS A 57 4.21 -4.04 -7.10
CA LYS A 57 4.17 -2.83 -6.29
C LYS A 57 3.81 -1.61 -7.12
N LEU A 58 2.79 -0.88 -6.71
CA LEU A 58 2.47 0.44 -7.25
C LEU A 58 3.62 1.39 -6.92
N ASP A 59 4.07 2.17 -7.91
CA ASP A 59 5.24 3.06 -7.80
C ASP A 59 6.51 2.37 -7.24
N GLY A 60 6.60 1.05 -7.39
CA GLY A 60 7.72 0.24 -6.92
C GLY A 60 7.79 0.04 -5.39
N VAL A 61 6.82 0.52 -4.63
CA VAL A 61 6.87 0.52 -3.15
C VAL A 61 5.61 0.00 -2.47
N VAL A 62 4.41 0.21 -3.04
CA VAL A 62 3.13 -0.08 -2.38
C VAL A 62 2.54 -1.40 -2.88
N PRO A 63 2.44 -2.45 -2.06
CA PRO A 63 1.69 -3.66 -2.40
C PRO A 63 0.22 -3.34 -2.68
N ILE A 64 -0.45 -4.13 -3.52
CA ILE A 64 -1.87 -3.91 -3.84
C ILE A 64 -2.76 -4.09 -2.61
N SER A 65 -2.42 -5.01 -1.69
CA SER A 65 -3.16 -5.23 -0.43
C SER A 65 -3.24 -3.97 0.43
N ASP A 66 -2.16 -3.17 0.46
CA ASP A 66 -2.08 -1.94 1.25
C ASP A 66 -3.03 -0.83 0.74
N CYS A 67 -3.59 -1.00 -0.46
CA CYS A 67 -4.63 -0.11 -0.97
C CYS A 67 -5.99 -0.28 -0.26
N LEU A 68 -6.14 -1.32 0.57
CA LEU A 68 -7.33 -1.59 1.37
C LEU A 68 -7.05 -1.26 2.85
N ALA A 69 -6.86 0.02 3.15
CA ALA A 69 -6.53 0.48 4.50
C ALA A 69 -7.73 0.33 5.46
N GLU A 70 -7.48 -0.03 6.74
CA GLU A 70 -8.52 -0.37 7.73
C GLU A 70 -9.55 0.75 7.93
N ASN A 71 -9.09 2.00 8.06
CA ASN A 71 -9.97 3.15 8.27
C ASN A 71 -10.07 4.05 7.02
N GLN A 72 -10.08 3.42 5.84
CA GLN A 72 -10.11 4.11 4.56
C GLN A 72 -11.28 5.07 4.44
N GLN A 73 -11.03 6.30 4.00
CA GLN A 73 -12.09 7.27 3.75
C GLN A 73 -12.97 6.82 2.58
N GLY A 74 -14.29 7.09 2.67
CA GLY A 74 -15.26 6.63 1.67
C GLY A 74 -14.95 7.11 0.24
N GLY A 75 -14.35 8.27 0.07
CA GLY A 75 -13.92 8.78 -1.23
C GLY A 75 -12.78 7.96 -1.84
N ASP A 76 -11.79 7.65 -1.02
CA ASP A 76 -10.63 6.84 -1.43
C ASP A 76 -11.05 5.40 -1.70
N LEU A 77 -11.86 4.82 -0.81
CA LEU A 77 -12.43 3.49 -1.02
C LEU A 77 -13.19 3.39 -2.35
N ALA A 78 -14.01 4.41 -2.68
CA ALA A 78 -14.73 4.44 -3.94
C ALA A 78 -13.78 4.55 -5.16
N THR A 79 -12.68 5.28 -5.03
CA THR A 79 -11.69 5.46 -6.08
C THR A 79 -10.87 4.18 -6.28
N VAL A 80 -10.33 3.61 -5.22
CA VAL A 80 -9.59 2.34 -5.24
C VAL A 80 -10.49 1.21 -5.76
N GLY A 81 -11.70 1.08 -5.21
CA GLY A 81 -12.64 0.04 -5.60
C GLY A 81 -13.01 0.10 -7.09
N ARG A 82 -13.22 1.31 -7.63
CA ARG A 82 -13.48 1.50 -9.06
C ARG A 82 -12.27 1.09 -9.90
N SER A 83 -11.09 1.50 -9.51
CA SER A 83 -9.85 1.20 -10.22
C SER A 83 -9.56 -0.30 -10.27
N LEU A 84 -9.72 -1.00 -9.16
CA LEU A 84 -9.56 -2.45 -9.07
C LEU A 84 -10.58 -3.20 -9.93
N VAL A 85 -11.87 -2.82 -9.86
CA VAL A 85 -12.93 -3.45 -10.67
C VAL A 85 -12.72 -3.20 -12.16
N GLU A 86 -12.27 -2.01 -12.55
CA GLU A 86 -11.97 -1.69 -13.94
C GLU A 86 -10.75 -2.47 -14.45
N ALA A 87 -9.68 -2.56 -13.64
CA ALA A 87 -8.52 -3.39 -13.96
C ALA A 87 -8.90 -4.87 -14.13
N ALA A 88 -9.66 -5.42 -13.17
CA ALA A 88 -10.16 -6.80 -13.26
C ALA A 88 -11.01 -7.04 -14.51
N THR A 89 -11.88 -6.09 -14.86
CA THR A 89 -12.73 -6.18 -16.06
C THR A 89 -11.91 -6.21 -17.35
N ARG A 90 -10.87 -5.37 -17.44
CA ARG A 90 -9.95 -5.33 -18.59
C ARG A 90 -9.16 -6.63 -18.71
N LEU A 91 -8.56 -7.09 -17.61
CA LEU A 91 -7.81 -8.36 -17.59
C LEU A 91 -8.71 -9.55 -17.94
N ASN A 92 -9.94 -9.58 -17.43
CA ASN A 92 -10.92 -10.60 -17.80
C ASN A 92 -11.29 -10.59 -19.29
N ALA A 93 -11.36 -9.41 -19.91
CA ALA A 93 -11.56 -9.30 -21.36
C ALA A 93 -10.34 -9.78 -22.14
N GLU A 94 -9.12 -9.43 -21.71
CA GLU A 94 -7.87 -9.84 -22.33
C GLU A 94 -7.59 -11.34 -22.17
N ALA A 95 -8.00 -11.94 -21.05
CA ALA A 95 -7.88 -13.37 -20.78
C ALA A 95 -8.60 -14.25 -21.82
N ARG A 96 -9.57 -13.69 -22.56
CA ARG A 96 -10.28 -14.36 -23.66
C ARG A 96 -9.54 -14.27 -25.01
N GLY A 97 -8.50 -13.47 -25.10
CA GLY A 97 -7.77 -13.19 -26.33
C GLY A 97 -6.41 -13.88 -26.38
N GLU A 98 -5.54 -13.36 -27.22
CA GLU A 98 -4.19 -13.90 -27.47
C GLU A 98 -3.28 -13.86 -26.22
N ARG A 99 -3.47 -12.88 -25.33
CA ARG A 99 -2.75 -12.76 -24.06
C ARG A 99 -3.42 -13.50 -22.90
N GLY A 100 -4.31 -14.45 -23.21
CA GLY A 100 -5.15 -15.11 -22.23
C GLY A 100 -4.43 -15.68 -21.02
N THR A 101 -3.26 -16.29 -21.19
CA THR A 101 -2.48 -16.86 -20.08
C THR A 101 -1.90 -15.79 -19.17
N GLU A 102 -1.31 -14.74 -19.74
CA GLU A 102 -0.72 -13.62 -18.99
C GLU A 102 -1.80 -12.83 -18.25
N ALA A 103 -2.86 -12.43 -18.96
CA ALA A 103 -3.97 -11.69 -18.37
C ALA A 103 -4.70 -12.52 -17.29
N SER A 104 -4.85 -13.84 -17.47
CA SER A 104 -5.39 -14.71 -16.42
C SER A 104 -4.51 -14.76 -15.18
N LEU A 105 -3.17 -14.77 -15.33
CA LEU A 105 -2.23 -14.74 -14.23
C LEU A 105 -2.31 -13.40 -13.48
N GLN A 106 -2.30 -12.29 -14.21
CA GLN A 106 -2.43 -10.93 -13.65
C GLN A 106 -3.76 -10.74 -12.94
N LEU A 107 -4.86 -11.23 -13.51
CA LEU A 107 -6.19 -11.21 -12.89
C LEU A 107 -6.21 -12.01 -11.58
N GLY A 108 -5.60 -13.20 -11.58
CA GLY A 108 -5.45 -14.00 -10.38
C GLY A 108 -4.68 -13.23 -9.30
N TYR A 109 -3.54 -12.63 -9.65
CA TYR A 109 -2.73 -11.85 -8.71
C TYR A 109 -3.52 -10.70 -8.10
N LEU A 110 -4.22 -9.92 -8.94
CA LEU A 110 -5.06 -8.81 -8.48
C LEU A 110 -6.10 -9.24 -7.43
N LEU A 111 -6.79 -10.36 -7.70
CA LEU A 111 -7.79 -10.90 -6.78
C LEU A 111 -7.15 -11.46 -5.50
N GLY A 112 -6.02 -12.14 -5.61
CA GLY A 112 -5.28 -12.66 -4.46
C GLY A 112 -4.80 -11.56 -3.52
N ALA A 113 -4.20 -10.49 -4.06
CA ALA A 113 -3.76 -9.33 -3.32
C ALA A 113 -4.93 -8.57 -2.66
N ALA A 114 -6.04 -8.39 -3.39
CA ALA A 114 -7.25 -7.78 -2.84
C ALA A 114 -7.88 -8.66 -1.73
N ALA A 115 -7.84 -9.99 -1.87
CA ALA A 115 -8.33 -10.91 -0.84
C ALA A 115 -7.49 -10.78 0.44
N ARG A 116 -6.17 -10.73 0.33
CA ARG A 116 -5.27 -10.49 1.46
C ARG A 116 -5.60 -9.19 2.19
N GLY A 117 -5.66 -8.07 1.49
CA GLY A 117 -6.00 -6.79 2.11
C GLY A 117 -7.40 -6.77 2.75
N ALA A 118 -8.38 -7.46 2.14
CA ALA A 118 -9.73 -7.59 2.70
C ALA A 118 -9.79 -8.51 3.93
N GLU A 119 -8.95 -9.54 4.03
CA GLU A 119 -8.83 -10.41 5.21
C GLU A 119 -8.23 -9.64 6.39
N GLU A 120 -7.25 -8.79 6.14
CA GLU A 120 -6.60 -7.98 7.17
C GLU A 120 -7.51 -6.88 7.72
N THR A 121 -8.37 -6.30 6.88
CA THR A 121 -9.18 -5.12 7.21
C THR A 121 -10.67 -5.42 7.43
N GLY A 122 -11.21 -6.45 6.78
CA GLY A 122 -12.61 -6.90 6.93
C GLY A 122 -13.66 -5.93 6.39
N GLY A 123 -14.88 -6.05 6.89
CA GLY A 123 -15.98 -5.08 6.70
C GLY A 123 -16.32 -4.77 5.24
N ILE A 124 -16.21 -3.49 4.86
CA ILE A 124 -16.57 -2.98 3.52
C ILE A 124 -15.68 -3.54 2.41
N HIS A 125 -14.44 -3.94 2.73
CA HIS A 125 -13.52 -4.53 1.76
C HIS A 125 -13.95 -5.92 1.31
N ALA A 126 -14.68 -6.66 2.16
CA ALA A 126 -15.31 -7.92 1.76
C ALA A 126 -16.39 -7.72 0.68
N ASP A 127 -17.09 -6.59 0.69
CA ASP A 127 -18.04 -6.23 -0.37
C ASP A 127 -17.33 -5.90 -1.68
N LEU A 128 -16.20 -5.21 -1.60
CA LEU A 128 -15.35 -4.93 -2.75
C LEU A 128 -14.83 -6.23 -3.37
N LEU A 129 -14.34 -7.16 -2.55
CA LEU A 129 -13.87 -8.47 -3.02
C LEU A 129 -14.96 -9.22 -3.79
N ARG A 130 -16.20 -9.24 -3.31
CA ARG A 130 -17.34 -9.84 -4.05
C ARG A 130 -17.58 -9.21 -5.42
N ARG A 131 -17.35 -7.89 -5.55
CA ARG A 131 -17.44 -7.20 -6.84
C ARG A 131 -16.31 -7.58 -7.78
N LEU A 132 -15.11 -7.74 -7.26
CA LEU A 132 -13.95 -8.22 -8.01
C LEU A 132 -14.16 -9.64 -8.52
N ASP A 133 -14.64 -10.54 -7.67
CA ASP A 133 -15.01 -11.91 -8.05
C ASP A 133 -16.07 -11.91 -9.16
N ALA A 134 -17.04 -11.01 -9.08
CA ALA A 134 -18.04 -10.87 -10.13
C ALA A 134 -17.45 -10.38 -11.46
N ALA A 135 -16.46 -9.48 -11.42
CA ALA A 135 -15.75 -9.00 -12.61
C ALA A 135 -14.89 -10.10 -13.24
N ALA A 136 -14.35 -11.02 -12.42
CA ALA A 136 -13.50 -12.15 -12.83
C ALA A 136 -14.26 -13.42 -13.23
N ARG A 137 -15.59 -13.46 -13.18
CA ARG A 137 -16.40 -14.69 -13.37
C ARG A 137 -16.17 -15.47 -14.66
N TYR A 138 -15.51 -14.88 -15.64
CA TYR A 138 -15.15 -15.59 -16.85
C TYR A 138 -14.19 -16.77 -16.59
N GLU A 139 -13.36 -16.67 -15.57
CA GLU A 139 -12.37 -17.68 -15.19
C GLU A 139 -12.95 -18.86 -14.39
N LEU A 140 -14.15 -19.29 -14.70
CA LEU A 140 -14.77 -20.46 -14.06
C LEU A 140 -14.91 -21.65 -15.02
N PRO A 141 -14.23 -22.78 -14.78
CA PRO A 141 -13.28 -23.04 -13.67
C PRO A 141 -11.94 -22.31 -13.87
N PRO A 142 -11.29 -21.85 -12.77
CA PRO A 142 -10.07 -21.07 -12.86
C PRO A 142 -8.96 -21.81 -13.62
N SER A 143 -8.29 -21.10 -14.54
CA SER A 143 -7.13 -21.63 -15.26
C SER A 143 -5.95 -21.89 -14.32
N ARG A 144 -4.93 -22.65 -14.77
CA ARG A 144 -3.71 -22.84 -13.99
C ARG A 144 -3.00 -21.49 -13.76
N ALA A 145 -2.93 -20.64 -14.80
CA ALA A 145 -2.30 -19.33 -14.71
C ALA A 145 -3.00 -18.44 -13.66
N PHE A 146 -4.34 -18.39 -13.68
CA PHE A 146 -5.12 -17.68 -12.66
C PHE A 146 -4.78 -18.17 -11.25
N ARG A 147 -4.78 -19.48 -10.99
CA ARG A 147 -4.46 -20.02 -9.66
C ARG A 147 -3.05 -19.69 -9.21
N THR A 148 -2.08 -19.72 -10.14
CA THR A 148 -0.69 -19.32 -9.84
C THR A 148 -0.62 -17.84 -9.46
N GLY A 149 -1.28 -16.97 -10.22
CA GLY A 149 -1.36 -15.55 -9.90
C GLY A 149 -2.05 -15.30 -8.56
N TYR A 150 -3.19 -15.97 -8.30
CA TYR A 150 -3.94 -15.79 -7.06
C TYR A 150 -3.10 -16.15 -5.82
N ALA A 151 -2.43 -17.29 -5.83
CA ALA A 151 -1.54 -17.68 -4.74
C ALA A 151 -0.40 -16.65 -4.55
N ALA A 152 0.24 -16.21 -5.63
CA ALA A 152 1.28 -15.20 -5.56
C ALA A 152 0.76 -13.85 -5.01
N GLY A 153 -0.46 -13.43 -5.41
CA GLY A 153 -1.09 -12.22 -4.88
C GLY A 153 -1.42 -12.31 -3.39
N GLN A 154 -1.83 -13.48 -2.90
CA GLN A 154 -2.03 -13.70 -1.46
C GLN A 154 -0.71 -13.68 -0.67
N ASP A 155 0.37 -14.17 -1.26
CA ASP A 155 1.66 -14.26 -0.57
C ASP A 155 2.45 -12.95 -0.61
N LEU A 156 2.42 -12.23 -1.74
CA LEU A 156 3.31 -11.11 -2.05
C LEU A 156 2.58 -9.77 -2.28
N GLY A 157 1.26 -9.82 -2.45
CA GLY A 157 0.42 -8.68 -2.80
C GLY A 157 0.14 -7.71 -1.69
#